data_f69b7d7c4fd54c08db52ffb5673c84b4
#
_entry.id   f69b7d7c4fd54c08db52ffb5673c84b4
#
_cell.length_a   1.000
_cell.length_b   1.000
_cell.length_c   1.000
_cell.angle_alpha   90.00
_cell.angle_beta   90.00
_cell.angle_gamma   90.00
#
_symmetry.space_group_name_H-M   'P 1'
#
loop_
_entity.id
_entity.type
_entity.pdbx_description
1 polymer ?
#
loop_
_entity_poly.entity_id
_entity_poly.type
_entity_poly.pdbx_seq_one_letter_code
_entity_poly.pdbx_strand_id
1 'polypeptide(L)' 'MNEDTKISVKDTLELMKQLMEMIKMNTDYIKILEKRIELLEKNYDRV' A
#
# COMPACT_ATOMS: atom_id res chain seq x y z
N MET A 1 20.21 8.83 -26.22
CA MET A 1 18.81 8.75 -25.81
C MET A 1 18.06 9.92 -26.39
N ASN A 2 16.95 9.66 -27.03
CA ASN A 2 16.10 10.74 -27.50
C ASN A 2 15.20 11.25 -26.37
N GLU A 3 14.51 12.35 -26.61
CA GLU A 3 13.68 12.98 -25.58
C GLU A 3 12.53 12.07 -25.11
N ASP A 4 11.97 11.28 -26.02
CA ASP A 4 10.87 10.37 -25.67
C ASP A 4 11.31 9.32 -24.66
N THR A 5 12.54 8.84 -24.77
CA THR A 5 13.08 7.87 -23.81
C THR A 5 13.29 8.53 -22.44
N LYS A 6 13.74 9.77 -22.41
CA LYS A 6 13.90 10.51 -21.17
C LYS A 6 12.59 10.73 -20.44
N ILE A 7 11.56 11.12 -21.20
CA ILE A 7 10.22 11.33 -20.63
C ILE A 7 9.68 10.02 -20.09
N SER A 8 9.87 8.94 -20.84
CA SER A 8 9.40 7.62 -20.43
C SER A 8 10.05 7.15 -19.12
N VAL A 9 11.36 7.38 -18.96
CA VAL A 9 12.05 7.00 -17.71
C VAL A 9 11.51 7.83 -16.56
N LYS A 10 11.34 9.11 -16.73
CA LYS A 10 10.83 9.99 -15.69
C LYS A 10 9.41 9.57 -15.28
N ASP A 11 8.56 9.29 -16.26
CA ASP A 11 7.19 8.87 -16.00
C ASP A 11 7.15 7.52 -15.28
N THR A 12 8.05 6.62 -15.64
CA THR A 12 8.16 5.32 -14.98
C THR A 12 8.56 5.49 -13.52
N LEU A 13 9.53 6.36 -13.24
CA LEU A 13 9.95 6.62 -11.86
C LEU A 13 8.83 7.24 -11.03
N GLU A 14 8.09 8.16 -11.62
CA GLU A 14 6.94 8.77 -10.96
C GLU A 14 5.87 7.73 -10.63
N LEU A 15 5.58 6.86 -11.58
CA LEU A 15 4.62 5.78 -11.37
C LEU A 15 5.08 4.84 -10.27
N MET A 16 6.35 4.49 -10.25
CA MET A 16 6.90 3.64 -9.20
C MET A 16 6.74 4.28 -7.82
N LYS A 17 6.98 5.56 -7.73
CA LYS A 17 6.79 6.29 -6.48
C LYS A 17 5.33 6.22 -6.02
N GLN A 18 4.40 6.44 -6.93
CA GLN A 18 2.97 6.34 -6.62
C GLN A 18 2.57 4.93 -6.18
N LEU A 19 3.11 3.92 -6.83
CA LEU A 19 2.84 2.54 -6.45
C LEU A 19 3.37 2.23 -5.06
N MET A 20 4.54 2.74 -4.71
CA MET A 20 5.09 2.56 -3.37
C MET A 20 4.22 3.22 -2.31
N GLU A 21 3.69 4.40 -2.59
CA GLU A 21 2.75 5.06 -1.69
C GLU A 21 1.46 4.26 -1.52
N MET A 22 0.95 3.68 -2.58
CA MET A 22 -0.23 2.82 -2.51
C MET A 22 0.04 1.56 -1.70
N ILE A 23 1.21 0.96 -1.87
CA ILE A 23 1.60 -0.22 -1.10
C ILE A 23 1.65 0.12 0.39
N LYS A 24 2.21 1.26 0.73
CA LYS A 24 2.27 1.69 2.12
C LYS A 24 0.86 1.86 2.71
N MET A 25 -0.04 2.51 1.97
CA MET A 25 -1.41 2.68 2.42
C MET A 25 -2.12 1.35 2.60
N ASN A 26 -1.93 0.43 1.67
CA ASN A 26 -2.51 -0.90 1.75
C ASN A 26 -1.97 -1.67 2.95
N THR A 27 -0.67 -1.57 3.22
CA THR A 27 -0.05 -2.22 4.36
C THR A 27 -0.62 -1.67 5.67
N ASP A 28 -0.80 -0.35 5.76
CA ASP A 28 -1.38 0.28 6.94
C ASP A 28 -2.83 -0.17 7.13
N TYR A 29 -3.58 -0.27 6.05
CA TYR A 29 -4.95 -0.76 6.11
C TYR A 29 -5.03 -2.22 6.58
N ILE A 30 -4.13 -3.04 6.11
CA ILE A 30 -4.06 -4.44 6.54
C ILE A 30 -3.81 -4.51 8.05
N LYS A 31 -2.91 -3.69 8.57
CA LYS A 31 -2.65 -3.65 10.01
C LYS A 31 -3.89 -3.26 10.81
N ILE A 32 -4.68 -2.33 10.30
CA ILE A 32 -5.93 -1.94 10.94
C ILE A 32 -6.92 -3.10 10.94
N LEU A 33 -7.03 -3.81 9.83
CA LEU A 33 -7.92 -4.97 9.73
C LEU A 33 -7.48 -6.10 10.66
N GLU A 34 -6.18 -6.36 10.76
CA GLU A 34 -5.66 -7.36 11.68
C GLU A 34 -6.02 -7.03 13.12
N LYS A 35 -5.92 -5.77 13.49
CA LYS A 35 -6.27 -5.33 14.82
C LYS A 35 -7.78 -5.49 15.09
N ARG A 36 -8.61 -5.21 14.10
CA ARG A 36 -10.05 -5.42 14.24
C ARG A 36 -10.40 -6.89 14.40
N ILE A 37 -9.75 -7.74 13.65
CA ILE A 37 -9.94 -9.18 13.77
C ILE A 37 -9.53 -9.65 15.16
N GLU A 38 -8.38 -9.19 15.66
CA GLU A 38 -7.92 -9.53 16.99
C GLU A 38 -8.93 -9.13 18.06
N LEU A 39 -9.49 -7.94 17.95
CA LEU A 39 -10.50 -7.46 18.90
C LEU A 39 -11.79 -8.29 18.82
N LEU A 40 -12.19 -8.66 17.61
CA LEU A 40 -13.37 -9.50 17.42
C LEU A 40 -13.17 -10.88 18.01
N GLU A 41 -11.99 -11.46 17.82
CA GLU A 41 -11.66 -12.76 18.40
C GLU A 41 -11.71 -12.72 19.93
N LYS A 42 -11.18 -11.67 20.54
CA LYS A 42 -11.23 -11.51 21.98
C LYS A 42 -12.66 -11.39 22.50
N ASN A 43 -13.49 -10.64 21.80
CA ASN A 43 -14.89 -10.48 22.19
C ASN A 43 -15.67 -11.79 22.01
N TYR A 44 -15.34 -12.55 21.00
CA TYR A 44 -15.97 -13.83 20.74
C TYR A 44 -15.59 -14.85 21.82
N ASP A 45 -14.35 -14.86 22.25
CA ASP A 45 -13.86 -15.78 23.28
C ASP A 45 -14.48 -15.51 24.65
N ARG A 46 -14.99 -14.30 24.86
CA ARG A 46 -15.62 -13.93 26.14
C ARG A 46 -17.07 -14.39 26.26
N VAL A 47 -17.64 -14.75 25.14
CA VAL A 47 -19.00 -15.27 25.11
C VAL A 47 -19.02 -16.77 25.33
#